data_52bf6efd9ad7c3d94b11514fc358341a
#
_entry.id   52bf6efd9ad7c3d94b11514fc358341a
#
_cell.length_a   1.000
_cell.length_b   1.000
_cell.length_c   1.000
_cell.angle_alpha   90.00
_cell.angle_beta   90.00
_cell.angle_gamma   90.00
#
_symmetry.space_group_name_H-M   'P 1'
#
loop_
_entity.id
_entity.type
_entity.pdbx_description
1 polymer ?
#
loop_
_entity_poly.entity_id
_entity_poly.type
_entity_poly.pdbx_seq_one_letter_code
_entity_poly.pdbx_strand_id
1 'polypeptide(L)'
;MLAGEYSALATELGGRVLNMDGSDGIINLLEIFKAGDNENISYTRHLSKLRKSYRFLKPEAESDEVNVYIEAVEALYGRYDLIPYARDAKRQKQITGLPAKSYPRYRDLLELVNEMISEILSKTSSEQEKVLMTEN
;
A
#
# COMPACT_ATOMS: atom_id res chain seq x y z
N MET A 1 2.16 11.68 14.11
CA MET A 1 3.14 12.05 13.09
C MET A 1 3.22 11.00 12.00
N LEU A 2 3.10 11.38 10.71
CA LEU A 2 3.04 10.45 9.58
C LEU A 2 4.22 9.47 9.53
N ALA A 3 5.43 9.93 9.87
CA ALA A 3 6.62 9.08 9.87
C ALA A 3 6.50 7.90 10.84
N GLY A 4 5.82 8.09 11.98
CA GLY A 4 5.63 7.04 12.97
C GLY A 4 4.73 5.91 12.47
N GLU A 5 3.63 6.26 11.81
CA GLU A 5 2.70 5.29 11.24
C GLU A 5 3.35 4.52 10.09
N TYR A 6 4.10 5.18 9.23
CA TYR A 6 4.82 4.52 8.14
C TYR A 6 5.94 3.63 8.67
N SER A 7 6.63 4.02 9.75
CA SER A 7 7.65 3.17 10.37
C SER A 7 7.06 1.91 10.97
N ALA A 8 5.90 2.02 11.64
CA ALA A 8 5.17 0.86 12.16
C ALA A 8 4.75 -0.06 11.03
N LEU A 9 4.26 0.50 9.94
CA LEU A 9 3.87 -0.25 8.74
C LEU A 9 5.07 -0.98 8.13
N ALA A 10 6.21 -0.30 7.97
CA ALA A 10 7.42 -0.91 7.42
C ALA A 10 7.88 -2.11 8.26
N THR A 11 7.84 -1.99 9.58
CA THR A 11 8.19 -3.08 10.49
C THR A 11 7.27 -4.29 10.30
N GLU A 12 5.97 -4.04 10.24
CA GLU A 12 4.98 -5.10 10.02
C GLU A 12 5.16 -5.78 8.67
N LEU A 13 5.33 -5.00 7.61
CA LEU A 13 5.55 -5.54 6.26
C LEU A 13 6.84 -6.34 6.18
N GLY A 14 7.90 -5.86 6.83
CA GLY A 14 9.18 -6.57 6.87
C GLY A 14 9.03 -7.97 7.45
N GLY A 15 8.31 -8.09 8.57
CA GLY A 15 8.01 -9.38 9.19
C GLY A 15 7.20 -10.29 8.29
N ARG A 16 6.18 -9.75 7.62
CA ARG A 16 5.35 -10.52 6.70
C ARG A 16 6.12 -11.02 5.49
N VAL A 17 6.98 -10.18 4.90
CA VAL A 17 7.82 -10.55 3.77
C VAL A 17 8.76 -11.71 4.15
N LEU A 18 9.39 -11.65 5.32
CA LEU A 18 10.25 -12.73 5.81
C LEU A 18 9.50 -14.04 5.96
N ASN A 19 8.29 -14.00 6.50
CA ASN A 19 7.47 -15.19 6.68
C ASN A 19 7.00 -15.76 5.34
N MET A 20 6.71 -14.91 4.38
CA MET A 20 6.25 -15.33 3.05
C MET A 20 7.36 -15.99 2.24
N ASP A 21 8.59 -15.49 2.34
CA ASP A 21 9.72 -16.01 1.59
C ASP A 21 10.06 -17.47 1.96
N GLY A 22 9.64 -17.92 3.14
CA GLY A 22 9.85 -19.29 3.59
C GLY A 22 8.73 -20.26 3.25
N SER A 23 7.67 -19.82 2.60
CA SER A 23 6.49 -20.65 2.30
C SER A 23 6.34 -20.87 0.80
N ASP A 24 6.24 -22.12 0.38
CA ASP A 24 5.97 -22.48 -1.01
C ASP A 24 4.47 -22.35 -1.32
N GLY A 25 4.13 -21.96 -2.55
CA GLY A 25 2.75 -21.88 -3.02
C GLY A 25 1.95 -20.71 -2.49
N ILE A 26 2.57 -19.60 -2.30
CA ILE A 26 2.01 -18.45 -1.64
C ILE A 26 0.96 -17.73 -2.48
N ILE A 27 -0.15 -17.37 -1.83
CA ILE A 27 -1.16 -16.49 -2.38
C ILE A 27 -0.63 -15.06 -2.27
N ASN A 28 -0.56 -14.35 -3.41
CA ASN A 28 -0.21 -12.94 -3.40
C ASN A 28 -1.44 -12.12 -2.96
N LEU A 29 -1.39 -11.56 -1.76
CA LEU A 29 -2.50 -10.81 -1.19
C LEU A 29 -2.82 -9.53 -1.97
N LEU A 30 -1.90 -9.04 -2.78
CA LEU A 30 -2.11 -7.84 -3.58
C LEU A 30 -2.69 -8.12 -4.96
N GLU A 31 -2.89 -9.39 -5.32
CA GLU A 31 -3.61 -9.77 -6.54
C GLU A 31 -5.09 -9.44 -6.38
N ILE A 32 -5.67 -8.79 -7.38
CA ILE A 32 -7.05 -8.31 -7.30
C ILE A 32 -7.97 -9.31 -8.01
N PHE A 33 -8.90 -9.89 -7.27
CA PHE A 33 -9.87 -10.84 -7.81
C PHE A 33 -11.21 -10.16 -8.07
N LYS A 34 -11.93 -10.66 -9.05
CA LYS A 34 -13.25 -10.14 -9.39
C LYS A 34 -14.21 -10.33 -8.21
N ALA A 35 -14.87 -9.25 -7.81
CA ALA A 35 -15.82 -9.24 -6.71
C ALA A 35 -16.88 -8.19 -6.96
N GLY A 36 -17.96 -8.54 -7.66
CA GLY A 36 -19.02 -7.63 -8.01
C GLY A 36 -19.11 -7.42 -9.51
N ASP A 37 -19.95 -6.47 -9.91
CA ASP A 37 -20.37 -6.30 -11.30
C ASP A 37 -19.39 -5.51 -12.18
N ASN A 38 -18.47 -4.77 -11.57
CA ASN A 38 -17.52 -3.95 -12.32
C ASN A 38 -16.17 -3.84 -11.61
N GLU A 39 -15.18 -3.28 -12.31
CA GLU A 39 -13.82 -3.17 -11.79
C GLU A 39 -13.71 -2.22 -10.59
N ASN A 40 -14.47 -1.12 -10.57
CA ASN A 40 -14.47 -0.21 -9.42
C ASN A 40 -14.96 -0.91 -8.15
N ILE A 41 -16.01 -1.70 -8.26
CA ILE A 41 -16.55 -2.46 -7.12
C ILE A 41 -15.54 -3.51 -6.66
N SER A 42 -14.92 -4.23 -7.60
CA SER A 42 -13.89 -5.22 -7.27
C SER A 42 -12.72 -4.57 -6.54
N TYR A 43 -12.28 -3.41 -7.00
CA TYR A 43 -11.19 -2.65 -6.37
C TYR A 43 -11.54 -2.22 -4.95
N THR A 44 -12.72 -1.63 -4.77
CA THR A 44 -13.18 -1.16 -3.45
C THR A 44 -13.32 -2.32 -2.46
N ARG A 45 -13.87 -3.44 -2.90
CA ARG A 45 -14.01 -4.64 -2.06
C ARG A 45 -12.65 -5.25 -1.72
N HIS A 46 -11.72 -5.22 -2.66
CA HIS A 46 -10.36 -5.70 -2.43
C HIS A 46 -9.65 -4.88 -1.36
N LEU A 47 -9.73 -3.55 -1.43
CA LEU A 47 -9.15 -2.68 -0.40
C LEU A 47 -9.78 -2.91 0.97
N SER A 48 -11.09 -3.15 1.02
CA SER A 48 -11.78 -3.47 2.26
C SER A 48 -11.27 -4.79 2.86
N LYS A 49 -11.04 -5.80 2.03
CA LYS A 49 -10.46 -7.08 2.46
C LYS A 49 -9.05 -6.89 3.02
N LEU A 50 -8.23 -6.08 2.35
CA LEU A 50 -6.87 -5.80 2.82
C LEU A 50 -6.89 -5.11 4.18
N ARG A 51 -7.79 -4.16 4.37
CA ARG A 51 -7.96 -3.45 5.65
C ARG A 51 -8.33 -4.44 6.76
N LYS A 52 -9.29 -5.30 6.53
CA LYS A 52 -9.72 -6.33 7.50
C LYS A 52 -8.61 -7.32 7.81
N SER A 53 -7.89 -7.76 6.78
CA SER A 53 -6.76 -8.67 6.93
C SER A 53 -5.65 -8.05 7.78
N TYR A 54 -5.35 -6.78 7.57
CA TYR A 54 -4.33 -6.09 8.35
C TYR A 54 -4.71 -6.06 9.83
N ARG A 55 -5.96 -5.69 10.14
CA ARG A 55 -6.47 -5.64 11.52
C ARG A 55 -6.54 -7.02 12.16
N PHE A 56 -6.85 -8.05 11.38
CA PHE A 56 -6.89 -9.42 11.89
C PHE A 56 -5.49 -9.89 12.32
N LEU A 57 -4.47 -9.59 11.53
CA LEU A 57 -3.10 -10.02 11.81
C LEU A 57 -2.39 -9.11 12.83
N LYS A 58 -2.84 -7.87 12.97
CA LYS A 58 -2.30 -6.92 13.94
C LYS A 58 -3.44 -6.19 14.62
N PRO A 59 -4.12 -6.84 15.58
CA PRO A 59 -5.29 -6.24 16.23
C PRO A 59 -5.01 -4.93 16.97
N GLU A 60 -3.77 -4.74 17.43
CA GLU A 60 -3.34 -3.53 18.15
C GLU A 60 -3.07 -2.34 17.24
N ALA A 61 -3.11 -2.53 15.91
CA ALA A 61 -2.85 -1.45 14.98
C ALA A 61 -3.89 -0.34 15.11
N GLU A 62 -3.41 0.90 15.22
CA GLU A 62 -4.29 2.05 15.27
C GLU A 62 -4.85 2.38 13.88
N SER A 63 -5.94 3.14 13.85
CA SER A 63 -6.60 3.49 12.61
C SER A 63 -5.68 4.21 11.63
N ASP A 64 -4.80 5.08 12.12
CA ASP A 64 -3.85 5.81 11.29
C ASP A 64 -2.85 4.88 10.61
N GLU A 65 -2.37 3.85 11.32
CA GLU A 65 -1.48 2.85 10.73
C GLU A 65 -2.18 2.08 9.60
N VAL A 66 -3.43 1.68 9.83
CA VAL A 66 -4.21 0.97 8.81
C VAL A 66 -4.49 1.87 7.60
N ASN A 67 -4.76 3.14 7.85
CA ASN A 67 -4.98 4.11 6.78
C ASN A 67 -3.75 4.31 5.91
N VAL A 68 -2.55 4.44 6.50
CA VAL A 68 -1.32 4.58 5.70
C VAL A 68 -1.00 3.29 4.94
N TYR A 69 -1.35 2.12 5.49
CA TYR A 69 -1.24 0.87 4.75
C TYR A 69 -2.07 0.92 3.45
N ILE A 70 -3.34 1.31 3.54
CA ILE A 70 -4.20 1.40 2.36
C ILE A 70 -3.73 2.49 1.40
N GLU A 71 -3.30 3.64 1.89
CA GLU A 71 -2.72 4.70 1.05
C GLU A 71 -1.50 4.21 0.27
N ALA A 72 -0.61 3.46 0.93
CA ALA A 72 0.57 2.90 0.29
C ALA A 72 0.19 1.86 -0.77
N VAL A 73 -0.79 1.02 -0.48
CA VAL A 73 -1.31 0.03 -1.45
C VAL A 73 -1.88 0.74 -2.68
N GLU A 74 -2.68 1.77 -2.49
CA GLU A 74 -3.24 2.53 -3.61
C GLU A 74 -2.14 3.21 -4.44
N ALA A 75 -1.13 3.79 -3.80
CA ALA A 75 0.00 4.38 -4.49
C ALA A 75 0.75 3.35 -5.33
N LEU A 76 0.94 2.15 -4.78
CA LEU A 76 1.60 1.05 -5.48
C LEU A 76 0.77 0.60 -6.69
N TYR A 77 -0.54 0.47 -6.53
CA TYR A 77 -1.42 0.13 -7.66
C TYR A 77 -1.38 1.20 -8.74
N GLY A 78 -1.22 2.47 -8.36
CA GLY A 78 -1.03 3.55 -9.33
C GLY A 78 0.22 3.35 -10.18
N ARG A 79 1.31 2.92 -9.57
CA ARG A 79 2.58 2.62 -10.29
C ARG A 79 2.45 1.43 -11.24
N TYR A 80 1.58 0.47 -10.89
CA TYR A 80 1.34 -0.74 -11.69
C TYR A 80 0.18 -0.57 -12.67
N ASP A 81 -0.39 0.63 -12.74
CA ASP A 81 -1.51 0.94 -13.64
C ASP A 81 -2.73 0.05 -13.37
N LEU A 82 -3.05 -0.13 -12.09
CA LEU A 82 -4.13 -1.01 -11.63
C LEU A 82 -5.28 -0.23 -10.96
N ILE A 83 -5.38 1.06 -11.22
CA ILE A 83 -6.48 1.87 -10.70
C ILE A 83 -7.58 1.96 -11.75
N PRO A 84 -8.78 1.42 -11.47
CA PRO A 84 -9.81 1.28 -12.49
C PRO A 84 -10.71 2.50 -12.67
N TYR A 85 -10.51 3.58 -11.90
CA TYR A 85 -11.46 4.68 -11.83
C TYR A 85 -11.71 5.33 -13.19
N ALA A 86 -12.93 5.16 -13.67
CA ALA A 86 -13.46 5.86 -14.83
C ALA A 86 -14.91 6.26 -14.52
N ARG A 87 -15.35 7.39 -15.08
CA ARG A 87 -16.74 7.85 -14.92
C ARG A 87 -17.72 6.92 -15.62
N ASP A 88 -17.28 6.32 -16.71
CA ASP A 88 -18.08 5.41 -17.53
C ASP A 88 -17.60 3.99 -17.29
N ALA A 89 -18.53 3.11 -16.88
CA ALA A 89 -18.22 1.70 -16.64
C ALA A 89 -17.62 1.01 -17.86
N LYS A 90 -17.95 1.46 -19.06
CA LYS A 90 -17.39 0.89 -20.31
C LYS A 90 -15.93 1.26 -20.54
N ARG A 91 -15.43 2.28 -19.85
CA ARG A 91 -14.05 2.75 -19.97
C ARG A 91 -13.19 2.32 -18.79
N GLN A 92 -13.75 1.55 -17.85
CA GLN A 92 -12.97 1.05 -16.72
C GLN A 92 -11.84 0.18 -17.21
N LYS A 93 -10.66 0.40 -16.66
CA LYS A 93 -9.51 -0.43 -16.95
C LYS A 93 -9.67 -1.78 -16.27
N GLN A 94 -9.40 -2.87 -16.98
CA GLN A 94 -9.42 -4.20 -16.40
C GLN A 94 -8.25 -4.34 -15.42
N ILE A 95 -8.56 -4.73 -14.19
CA ILE A 95 -7.56 -4.94 -13.13
C ILE A 95 -7.69 -6.32 -12.50
N THR A 96 -8.72 -7.07 -12.85
CA THR A 96 -8.96 -8.43 -12.34
C THR A 96 -8.63 -9.46 -13.43
N GLY A 97 -8.21 -10.64 -13.00
CA GLY A 97 -7.93 -11.74 -13.94
C GLY A 97 -6.72 -11.54 -14.83
N LEU A 98 -5.82 -10.66 -14.46
CA LEU A 98 -4.58 -10.43 -15.19
C LEU A 98 -3.53 -11.48 -14.82
N PRO A 99 -2.46 -11.62 -15.64
CA PRO A 99 -1.35 -12.51 -15.27
C PRO A 99 -0.74 -12.12 -13.93
N ALA A 100 -0.25 -13.11 -13.19
CA ALA A 100 0.32 -12.88 -11.84
C ALA A 100 1.39 -11.78 -11.82
N LYS A 101 2.20 -11.70 -12.87
CA LYS A 101 3.26 -10.68 -12.98
C LYS A 101 2.75 -9.26 -13.09
N SER A 102 1.45 -9.06 -13.40
CA SER A 102 0.85 -7.73 -13.50
C SER A 102 0.60 -7.11 -12.13
N TYR A 103 0.65 -7.88 -11.06
CA TYR A 103 0.36 -7.43 -9.72
C TYR A 103 1.63 -7.27 -8.88
N PRO A 104 1.70 -6.20 -8.05
CA PRO A 104 2.81 -6.07 -7.11
C PRO A 104 2.73 -7.13 -6.01
N ARG A 105 3.83 -7.27 -5.28
CA ARG A 105 3.91 -8.16 -4.11
C ARG A 105 4.20 -7.34 -2.86
N TYR A 106 4.09 -7.95 -1.70
CA TYR A 106 4.38 -7.26 -0.43
C TYR A 106 5.81 -6.71 -0.38
N ARG A 107 6.75 -7.37 -1.03
CA ARG A 107 8.12 -6.84 -1.12
C ARG A 107 8.14 -5.50 -1.84
N ASP A 108 7.38 -5.37 -2.92
CA ASP A 108 7.26 -4.11 -3.66
C ASP A 108 6.60 -3.03 -2.79
N LEU A 109 5.60 -3.41 -2.00
CA LEU A 109 4.95 -2.50 -1.06
C LEU A 109 5.92 -2.02 0.01
N LEU A 110 6.72 -2.92 0.57
CA LEU A 110 7.74 -2.56 1.56
C LEU A 110 8.76 -1.57 0.97
N GLU A 111 9.22 -1.80 -0.25
CA GLU A 111 10.13 -0.89 -0.94
C GLU A 111 9.50 0.50 -1.10
N LEU A 112 8.23 0.57 -1.51
CA LEU A 112 7.53 1.83 -1.64
C LEU A 112 7.39 2.55 -0.30
N VAL A 113 7.03 1.84 0.75
CA VAL A 113 6.89 2.42 2.09
C VAL A 113 8.22 2.98 2.57
N ASN A 114 9.32 2.28 2.33
CA ASN A 114 10.66 2.77 2.68
C ASN A 114 11.03 4.03 1.90
N GLU A 115 10.66 4.11 0.62
CA GLU A 115 10.84 5.32 -0.18
C GLU A 115 10.03 6.48 0.41
N MET A 116 8.79 6.24 0.80
CA MET A 116 7.92 7.26 1.40
C MET A 116 8.50 7.78 2.72
N ILE A 117 9.04 6.90 3.55
CA ILE A 117 9.71 7.28 4.80
C ILE A 117 10.91 8.17 4.49
N SER A 118 11.73 7.80 3.53
CA SER A 118 12.91 8.58 3.12
C SER A 118 12.53 9.97 2.66
N GLU A 119 11.45 10.08 1.88
CA GLU A 119 10.95 11.37 1.40
C GLU A 119 10.47 12.25 2.58
N ILE A 120 9.74 11.67 3.53
CA ILE A 120 9.25 12.41 4.70
C ILE A 120 10.42 12.93 5.52
N LEU A 121 11.42 12.09 5.78
CA LEU A 121 12.61 12.48 6.55
C LEU A 121 13.43 13.54 5.82
N SER A 122 13.56 13.42 4.51
CA SER A 122 14.28 14.40 3.68
C SER A 122 13.60 15.77 3.73
N LYS A 123 12.28 15.81 3.61
CA LYS A 123 11.51 17.07 3.70
C LYS A 123 11.63 17.71 5.08
N THR A 124 11.56 16.89 6.13
CA THR A 124 11.70 17.37 7.52
C THR A 124 13.07 17.98 7.74
N SER A 125 14.14 17.33 7.28
CA SER A 125 15.51 17.86 7.36
C SER A 125 15.65 19.18 6.62
N SER A 126 15.09 19.25 5.41
CA SER A 126 15.13 20.47 4.60
C SER A 126 14.41 21.63 5.28
N GLU A 127 13.26 21.37 5.89
CA GLU A 127 12.50 22.39 6.63
C GLU A 127 13.26 22.86 7.87
N GLN A 128 13.90 21.95 8.60
CA GLN A 128 14.73 22.29 9.76
C GLN A 128 15.92 23.16 9.37
N GLU A 129 16.58 22.86 8.26
CA GLU A 129 17.67 23.67 7.73
C GLU A 129 17.21 25.08 7.38
N LYS A 130 16.04 25.21 6.75
CA LYS A 130 15.46 26.51 6.40
C LYS A 130 15.15 27.34 7.65
N VAL A 131 14.63 26.74 8.70
CA VAL A 131 14.34 27.41 9.96
C VAL A 131 15.64 27.91 10.61
N LEU A 132 16.66 27.06 10.65
CA LEU A 132 17.97 27.44 11.20
C LEU A 132 18.60 28.60 10.43
N MET A 133 18.50 28.62 9.12
CA MET A 133 19.00 29.70 8.28
C MET A 133 18.24 31.02 8.48
N THR A 134 16.95 30.93 8.80
CA THR A 134 16.11 32.14 8.99
C THR A 134 16.31 32.79 10.35
N GLU A 135 16.76 32.07 11.36
CA GLU A 135 17.00 32.57 12.70
C GLU A 135 18.33 33.31 12.83
N ASN A 136 19.18 33.25 11.84
CA ASN A 136 20.45 33.93 11.79
C ASN A 136 20.35 35.24 10.98
#